data_28a5db6346c870db2f1c8dee17164f35
#
_entry.id   28a5db6346c870db2f1c8dee17164f35
#
_cell.length_a   1.000
_cell.length_b   1.000
_cell.length_c   1.000
_cell.angle_alpha   90.00
_cell.angle_beta   90.00
_cell.angle_gamma   90.00
#
_symmetry.space_group_name_H-M   'P 1'
#
loop_
_entity.id
_entity.type
_entity.pdbx_description
1 polymer ?
#
loop_
_entity_poly.entity_id
_entity_poly.type
_entity_poly.pdbx_seq_one_letter_code
_entity_poly.pdbx_strand_id
1 'polypeptide(L)'
;EKTLPSAKGTYYYKLTVPANTEKFVTVETDADLDAATSIIFYNQQNGEYGAATVKDGLLKTYVGGQSYDITYILKVTANEDNPLAFKISYLDVEKGSLVTNPAEAVEGENEITVEGTEYFKYTATKNGKLNVEVEPGVTVSFPRGTGQWDGEYTAINKGTDFFIEATAGTTYLIKVSGAAQGTTMYLEEMEFSAGESRTNPIVMEDDEYTFTKAGAADLWLQYNVTEDGVLDFACDQGYNGGSDRIEVFKNEEPYGTTMMGTENFGSVSVTVYKGKVIVSKGDKLYIHCVIAGKVTGSKIMLTKHEAEPGETVTNPLIITKGKTVKITGASRSTPVWMKASLPAGKTTFRLSDYMMTTLYNSLEDAKNGANAEEIRADYVMLPDGSYVREFTKEMAAAGDVYFQFMDSYGATDFTWMDNDATGIWNIEAAGDSKVSIFKMDGTQVDQISGNGVYIIKSNGKTKKVVIKK
;
A
#
# COMPACT_ATOMS: atom_id res chain seq x y z
N GLU A 1 -22.68 18.60 -45.74
CA GLU A 1 -24.04 18.08 -45.51
C GLU A 1 -24.23 16.80 -46.29
N LYS A 2 -24.81 15.81 -45.68
CA LYS A 2 -25.15 14.52 -46.27
C LYS A 2 -26.62 14.22 -46.01
N THR A 3 -27.28 13.68 -47.01
CA THR A 3 -28.68 13.25 -46.90
C THR A 3 -28.73 11.72 -47.05
N LEU A 4 -29.43 11.07 -46.16
CA LEU A 4 -29.70 9.62 -46.30
C LEU A 4 -30.64 9.40 -47.49
N PRO A 5 -30.48 8.27 -48.20
CA PRO A 5 -31.51 7.84 -49.13
C PRO A 5 -32.86 7.71 -48.43
N SER A 6 -33.94 7.94 -49.15
CA SER A 6 -35.31 7.91 -48.64
C SER A 6 -35.86 6.50 -48.35
N ALA A 7 -35.00 5.54 -48.04
CA ALA A 7 -35.36 4.17 -47.79
C ALA A 7 -34.91 3.72 -46.38
N LYS A 8 -35.72 2.92 -45.72
CA LYS A 8 -35.36 2.19 -44.51
C LYS A 8 -34.11 1.33 -44.75
N GLY A 9 -33.12 1.41 -43.85
CA GLY A 9 -31.90 0.64 -43.99
C GLY A 9 -30.75 1.11 -43.13
N THR A 10 -29.62 0.45 -43.26
CA THR A 10 -28.37 0.82 -42.60
C THR A 10 -27.36 1.34 -43.61
N TYR A 11 -26.84 2.50 -43.35
CA TYR A 11 -25.90 3.21 -44.20
C TYR A 11 -24.59 3.44 -43.49
N TYR A 12 -23.48 3.40 -44.25
CA TYR A 12 -22.13 3.60 -43.71
C TYR A 12 -21.43 4.73 -44.39
N TYR A 13 -20.86 5.64 -43.62
CA TYR A 13 -20.08 6.77 -44.11
C TYR A 13 -18.67 6.70 -43.55
N LYS A 14 -17.70 6.94 -44.42
CA LYS A 14 -16.28 6.99 -44.04
C LYS A 14 -15.88 8.41 -43.72
N LEU A 15 -15.20 8.61 -42.59
CA LEU A 15 -14.60 9.83 -42.14
C LEU A 15 -13.14 9.60 -41.84
N THR A 16 -12.23 10.35 -42.52
CA THR A 16 -10.79 10.27 -42.21
C THR A 16 -10.37 11.54 -41.45
N VAL A 17 -9.78 11.35 -40.26
CA VAL A 17 -9.19 12.40 -39.45
C VAL A 17 -7.68 12.36 -39.66
N PRO A 18 -7.04 13.44 -40.14
CA PRO A 18 -5.61 13.47 -40.36
C PRO A 18 -4.79 13.29 -39.08
N ALA A 19 -3.56 12.79 -39.25
CA ALA A 19 -2.58 12.69 -38.16
C ALA A 19 -2.41 14.02 -37.42
N ASN A 20 -2.19 13.94 -36.11
CA ASN A 20 -1.96 15.07 -35.22
C ASN A 20 -3.12 16.12 -35.25
N THR A 21 -4.32 15.69 -35.62
CA THR A 21 -5.53 16.52 -35.62
C THR A 21 -6.42 16.13 -34.46
N GLU A 22 -6.78 17.08 -33.62
CA GLU A 22 -7.76 16.92 -32.56
C GLU A 22 -8.99 17.79 -32.87
N LYS A 23 -10.14 17.13 -33.01
CA LYS A 23 -11.39 17.81 -33.36
C LYS A 23 -12.56 17.17 -32.64
N PHE A 24 -13.62 17.95 -32.45
CA PHE A 24 -14.93 17.35 -32.25
C PHE A 24 -15.59 17.15 -33.62
N VAL A 25 -16.12 15.97 -33.81
CA VAL A 25 -17.05 15.69 -34.91
C VAL A 25 -18.45 15.86 -34.37
N THR A 26 -19.22 16.73 -34.97
CA THR A 26 -20.65 16.88 -34.68
C THR A 26 -21.44 16.31 -35.84
N VAL A 27 -22.54 15.63 -35.51
CA VAL A 27 -23.55 15.20 -36.47
C VAL A 27 -24.86 15.83 -36.02
N GLU A 28 -25.34 16.80 -36.80
CA GLU A 28 -26.59 17.49 -36.59
C GLU A 28 -27.66 16.94 -37.52
N THR A 29 -28.90 16.80 -37.05
CA THR A 29 -30.04 16.35 -37.83
C THR A 29 -31.22 17.30 -37.68
N ASP A 30 -31.97 17.48 -38.77
CA ASP A 30 -33.14 18.39 -38.80
C ASP A 30 -34.42 17.75 -38.21
N ALA A 31 -34.36 16.47 -37.83
CA ALA A 31 -35.54 15.75 -37.35
C ALA A 31 -35.41 15.43 -35.88
N ASP A 32 -36.52 15.38 -35.15
CA ASP A 32 -36.67 14.56 -33.94
C ASP A 32 -36.25 13.15 -34.32
N LEU A 33 -35.04 12.78 -33.96
CA LEU A 33 -34.58 11.41 -34.10
C LEU A 33 -35.47 10.55 -33.19
N ASP A 34 -36.54 10.05 -33.74
CA ASP A 34 -37.36 9.04 -33.09
C ASP A 34 -36.43 7.93 -32.61
N ALA A 35 -36.77 7.31 -31.48
CA ALA A 35 -35.98 6.23 -30.86
C ALA A 35 -35.62 5.08 -31.82
N ALA A 36 -36.10 5.13 -33.03
CA ALA A 36 -35.93 4.22 -34.14
C ALA A 36 -34.69 4.45 -35.00
N THR A 37 -33.97 5.56 -34.84
CA THR A 37 -32.74 5.84 -35.62
C THR A 37 -31.51 5.80 -34.70
N SER A 38 -30.51 4.99 -35.07
CA SER A 38 -29.25 4.93 -34.31
C SER A 38 -28.07 5.43 -35.14
N ILE A 39 -27.20 6.21 -34.51
CA ILE A 39 -25.95 6.68 -35.08
C ILE A 39 -24.80 6.13 -34.23
N ILE A 40 -23.90 5.35 -34.83
CA ILE A 40 -22.79 4.71 -34.13
C ILE A 40 -21.49 5.04 -34.84
N PHE A 41 -20.48 5.43 -34.08
CA PHE A 41 -19.13 5.63 -34.57
C PHE A 41 -18.28 4.38 -34.35
N TYR A 42 -17.59 3.94 -35.39
CA TYR A 42 -16.60 2.88 -35.34
C TYR A 42 -15.21 3.40 -35.69
N ASN A 43 -14.23 3.04 -34.90
CA ASN A 43 -12.84 3.16 -35.30
C ASN A 43 -12.43 1.88 -36.01
N GLN A 44 -11.88 2.00 -37.22
CA GLN A 44 -11.52 0.83 -38.06
C GLN A 44 -10.51 -0.10 -37.39
N GLN A 45 -9.73 0.39 -36.42
CA GLN A 45 -8.69 -0.41 -35.74
C GLN A 45 -9.17 -1.07 -34.45
N ASN A 46 -10.09 -0.46 -33.72
CA ASN A 46 -10.46 -0.88 -32.35
C ASN A 46 -11.94 -1.30 -32.21
N GLY A 47 -12.68 -1.38 -33.28
CA GLY A 47 -14.09 -1.73 -33.22
C GLY A 47 -15.01 -0.55 -32.86
N GLU A 48 -16.08 -0.81 -32.13
CA GLU A 48 -17.09 0.20 -31.78
C GLU A 48 -16.52 1.25 -30.84
N TYR A 49 -16.45 2.50 -31.28
CA TYR A 49 -15.94 3.63 -30.51
C TYR A 49 -17.10 4.35 -29.80
N GLY A 50 -17.72 3.63 -28.87
CA GLY A 50 -18.83 4.12 -28.08
C GLY A 50 -20.13 4.33 -28.86
N ALA A 51 -21.26 3.92 -28.29
CA ALA A 51 -22.58 4.34 -28.78
C ALA A 51 -22.72 5.83 -28.42
N ALA A 52 -22.50 6.70 -29.36
CA ALA A 52 -22.78 8.10 -29.16
C ALA A 52 -24.29 8.30 -29.16
N THR A 53 -24.84 8.65 -28.00
CA THR A 53 -26.25 8.97 -27.88
C THR A 53 -26.48 10.31 -28.51
N VAL A 54 -27.31 10.37 -29.54
CA VAL A 54 -27.79 11.65 -30.07
C VAL A 54 -28.78 12.21 -29.08
N LYS A 55 -28.49 13.36 -28.51
CA LYS A 55 -29.38 14.10 -27.63
C LYS A 55 -29.82 15.38 -28.36
N ASP A 56 -31.11 15.60 -28.43
CA ASP A 56 -31.69 16.82 -29.07
C ASP A 56 -31.24 17.03 -30.52
N GLY A 57 -31.09 15.96 -31.30
CA GLY A 57 -30.65 16.02 -32.70
C GLY A 57 -29.17 16.28 -32.92
N LEU A 58 -28.36 16.36 -31.88
CA LEU A 58 -26.93 16.58 -31.94
C LEU A 58 -26.11 15.41 -31.36
N LEU A 59 -25.18 14.91 -32.15
CA LEU A 59 -24.13 14.03 -31.70
C LEU A 59 -22.81 14.81 -31.69
N LYS A 60 -22.10 14.81 -30.59
CA LYS A 60 -20.75 15.39 -30.48
C LYS A 60 -19.79 14.29 -29.96
N THR A 61 -18.75 14.01 -30.69
CA THR A 61 -17.73 13.05 -30.26
C THR A 61 -16.33 13.58 -30.57
N TYR A 62 -15.39 13.29 -29.68
CA TYR A 62 -13.98 13.62 -29.88
C TYR A 62 -13.33 12.61 -30.81
N VAL A 63 -12.50 13.11 -31.72
CA VAL A 63 -11.77 12.30 -32.70
C VAL A 63 -10.34 12.84 -32.89
N GLY A 64 -9.38 11.94 -33.09
CA GLY A 64 -8.01 12.32 -33.44
C GLY A 64 -7.00 12.14 -32.31
N GLY A 65 -5.99 13.01 -32.25
CA GLY A 65 -4.89 12.96 -31.27
C GLY A 65 -3.84 11.89 -31.54
N GLN A 66 -3.93 11.19 -32.70
CA GLN A 66 -2.97 10.15 -33.06
C GLN A 66 -1.90 10.71 -34.03
N SER A 67 -0.73 10.08 -34.02
CA SER A 67 0.38 10.43 -34.94
C SER A 67 0.19 9.95 -36.39
N TYR A 68 -0.96 9.34 -36.69
CA TYR A 68 -1.32 8.79 -38.00
C TYR A 68 -2.79 9.09 -38.32
N ASP A 69 -3.13 9.01 -39.62
CA ASP A 69 -4.52 9.20 -40.05
C ASP A 69 -5.43 8.11 -39.53
N ILE A 70 -6.53 8.51 -38.89
CA ILE A 70 -7.55 7.55 -38.41
C ILE A 70 -8.77 7.61 -39.30
N THR A 71 -9.27 6.43 -39.66
CA THR A 71 -10.56 6.29 -40.35
C THR A 71 -11.64 5.88 -39.38
N TYR A 72 -12.69 6.67 -39.28
CA TYR A 72 -13.93 6.35 -38.58
C TYR A 72 -15.02 5.97 -39.57
N ILE A 73 -15.88 5.08 -39.16
CA ILE A 73 -17.07 4.68 -39.90
C ILE A 73 -18.30 5.17 -39.10
N LEU A 74 -19.05 6.04 -39.69
CA LEU A 74 -20.36 6.47 -39.17
C LEU A 74 -21.42 5.50 -39.72
N LYS A 75 -22.00 4.68 -38.84
CA LYS A 75 -23.14 3.82 -39.16
C LYS A 75 -24.42 4.56 -38.78
N VAL A 76 -25.31 4.76 -39.74
CA VAL A 76 -26.63 5.37 -39.53
C VAL A 76 -27.68 4.32 -39.89
N THR A 77 -28.58 4.03 -38.94
CA THR A 77 -29.70 3.12 -39.17
C THR A 77 -30.99 3.95 -39.22
N ALA A 78 -31.60 4.01 -40.37
CA ALA A 78 -32.90 4.61 -40.58
C ALA A 78 -33.99 3.54 -40.51
N ASN A 79 -34.93 3.70 -39.61
CA ASN A 79 -36.02 2.73 -39.37
C ASN A 79 -37.30 3.07 -40.13
N GLU A 80 -37.39 4.25 -40.68
CA GLU A 80 -38.51 4.71 -41.48
C GLU A 80 -38.10 5.17 -42.88
N ASP A 81 -39.02 5.10 -43.83
CA ASP A 81 -38.82 5.52 -45.19
C ASP A 81 -38.98 7.09 -45.32
N ASN A 82 -38.07 7.81 -44.65
CA ASN A 82 -38.02 9.27 -44.74
C ASN A 82 -36.57 9.71 -45.01
N PRO A 83 -36.38 10.71 -45.88
CA PRO A 83 -35.07 11.30 -46.10
C PRO A 83 -34.67 12.04 -44.82
N LEU A 84 -33.59 11.58 -44.17
CA LEU A 84 -32.99 12.24 -43.04
C LEU A 84 -31.79 13.04 -43.52
N ALA A 85 -31.85 14.34 -43.44
CA ALA A 85 -30.71 15.22 -43.65
C ALA A 85 -29.86 15.24 -42.37
N PHE A 86 -28.54 15.10 -42.52
CA PHE A 86 -27.61 15.32 -41.46
C PHE A 86 -26.38 16.10 -41.92
N LYS A 87 -25.83 16.89 -41.02
CA LYS A 87 -24.65 17.69 -41.27
C LYS A 87 -23.52 17.19 -40.39
N ILE A 88 -22.39 16.82 -40.99
CA ILE A 88 -21.16 16.52 -40.29
C ILE A 88 -20.28 17.75 -40.30
N SER A 89 -19.86 18.19 -39.10
CA SER A 89 -18.96 19.35 -38.95
C SER A 89 -17.74 18.93 -38.10
N TYR A 90 -16.62 19.62 -38.37
CA TYR A 90 -15.43 19.54 -37.54
C TYR A 90 -15.31 20.81 -36.73
N LEU A 91 -15.32 20.70 -35.42
CA LEU A 91 -15.12 21.83 -34.51
C LEU A 91 -13.74 21.72 -33.88
N ASP A 92 -13.11 22.86 -33.69
CA ASP A 92 -11.89 22.90 -32.89
C ASP A 92 -12.18 22.43 -31.46
N VAL A 93 -11.19 21.83 -30.85
CA VAL A 93 -11.29 21.44 -29.44
C VAL A 93 -11.18 22.72 -28.61
N GLU A 94 -12.29 23.10 -28.01
CA GLU A 94 -12.34 24.24 -27.10
C GLU A 94 -11.41 24.03 -25.92
N LYS A 95 -10.74 25.08 -25.46
CA LYS A 95 -9.95 25.00 -24.23
C LYS A 95 -10.86 24.60 -23.07
N GLY A 96 -10.35 23.70 -22.22
CA GLY A 96 -11.13 23.16 -21.11
C GLY A 96 -11.98 21.94 -21.44
N SER A 97 -12.32 21.71 -22.73
CA SER A 97 -13.19 20.56 -23.08
C SER A 97 -12.53 19.19 -22.95
N LEU A 98 -11.21 19.11 -22.89
CA LEU A 98 -10.44 17.88 -22.77
C LEU A 98 -9.32 18.04 -21.74
N VAL A 99 -8.98 16.92 -21.06
CA VAL A 99 -7.85 16.88 -20.14
C VAL A 99 -6.51 17.17 -20.84
N THR A 100 -6.40 16.88 -22.13
CA THR A 100 -5.22 17.16 -22.96
C THR A 100 -5.14 18.60 -23.45
N ASN A 101 -6.24 19.36 -23.36
CA ASN A 101 -6.33 20.79 -23.75
C ASN A 101 -7.02 21.61 -22.65
N PRO A 102 -6.49 21.58 -21.38
CA PRO A 102 -7.13 22.29 -20.27
C PRO A 102 -7.08 23.81 -20.44
N ALA A 103 -8.06 24.50 -19.89
CA ALA A 103 -8.03 25.95 -19.74
C ALA A 103 -7.00 26.33 -18.65
N GLU A 104 -6.40 27.52 -18.77
CA GLU A 104 -5.54 28.05 -17.70
C GLU A 104 -6.43 28.57 -16.57
N ALA A 105 -6.24 28.07 -15.36
CA ALA A 105 -6.86 28.65 -14.18
C ALA A 105 -5.95 29.72 -13.56
N VAL A 106 -6.57 30.67 -12.90
CA VAL A 106 -5.89 31.71 -12.11
C VAL A 106 -6.38 31.64 -10.66
N GLU A 107 -5.60 32.17 -9.74
CA GLU A 107 -6.07 32.39 -8.37
C GLU A 107 -7.25 33.36 -8.36
N GLY A 108 -8.34 33.02 -7.69
CA GLY A 108 -9.61 33.76 -7.71
C GLY A 108 -10.68 33.12 -8.59
N GLU A 109 -11.48 33.95 -9.25
CA GLU A 109 -12.62 33.51 -10.06
C GLU A 109 -12.18 33.01 -11.44
N ASN A 110 -12.70 31.85 -11.83
CA ASN A 110 -12.52 31.23 -13.14
C ASN A 110 -13.91 30.88 -13.70
N GLU A 111 -14.25 31.46 -14.85
CA GLU A 111 -15.52 31.18 -15.50
C GLU A 111 -15.54 29.77 -16.12
N ILE A 112 -16.63 29.05 -15.93
CA ILE A 112 -16.90 27.77 -16.59
C ILE A 112 -17.43 28.09 -17.99
N THR A 113 -16.65 27.76 -19.01
CA THR A 113 -16.97 28.04 -20.40
C THR A 113 -17.50 26.84 -21.17
N VAL A 114 -17.27 25.63 -20.66
CA VAL A 114 -17.70 24.37 -21.27
C VAL A 114 -18.81 23.73 -20.44
N GLU A 115 -19.94 23.44 -21.07
CA GLU A 115 -21.07 22.77 -20.40
C GLU A 115 -20.72 21.32 -20.01
N GLY A 116 -21.10 20.93 -18.82
CA GLY A 116 -21.02 19.56 -18.31
C GLY A 116 -19.70 19.22 -17.64
N THR A 117 -18.59 19.16 -18.36
CA THR A 117 -17.27 18.88 -17.78
C THR A 117 -16.22 19.77 -18.38
N GLU A 118 -15.50 20.52 -17.56
CA GLU A 118 -14.39 21.35 -17.95
C GLU A 118 -13.12 20.99 -17.21
N TYR A 119 -11.98 21.05 -17.90
CA TYR A 119 -10.65 20.80 -17.38
C TYR A 119 -9.85 22.09 -17.33
N PHE A 120 -9.25 22.31 -16.17
CA PHE A 120 -8.33 23.42 -15.94
C PHE A 120 -6.95 22.89 -15.58
N LYS A 121 -5.93 23.72 -15.74
CA LYS A 121 -4.62 23.52 -15.16
C LYS A 121 -4.20 24.74 -14.39
N TYR A 122 -3.53 24.51 -13.27
CA TYR A 122 -3.01 25.56 -12.41
C TYR A 122 -1.62 25.19 -11.92
N THR A 123 -0.68 26.11 -11.96
CA THR A 123 0.66 25.91 -11.40
C THR A 123 0.73 26.58 -10.04
N ALA A 124 0.88 25.77 -8.99
CA ALA A 124 0.97 26.28 -7.63
C ALA A 124 2.20 27.17 -7.43
N THR A 125 2.04 28.29 -6.78
CA THR A 125 3.12 29.28 -6.52
C THR A 125 3.78 29.06 -5.17
N LYS A 126 3.10 28.39 -4.22
CA LYS A 126 3.58 28.09 -2.88
C LYS A 126 3.21 26.67 -2.43
N ASN A 127 3.91 26.16 -1.42
CA ASN A 127 3.52 24.93 -0.75
C ASN A 127 2.31 25.19 0.15
N GLY A 128 1.30 24.32 0.09
CA GLY A 128 0.10 24.49 0.90
C GLY A 128 -1.05 23.62 0.43
N LYS A 129 -2.24 24.18 0.49
CA LYS A 129 -3.48 23.58 -0.06
C LYS A 129 -3.90 24.33 -1.30
N LEU A 130 -4.32 23.61 -2.31
CA LEU A 130 -5.09 24.16 -3.40
C LEU A 130 -6.56 23.89 -3.11
N ASN A 131 -7.32 24.96 -2.85
CA ASN A 131 -8.76 24.90 -2.66
C ASN A 131 -9.48 25.24 -3.96
N VAL A 132 -10.48 24.45 -4.31
CA VAL A 132 -11.39 24.72 -5.41
C VAL A 132 -12.81 24.73 -4.84
N GLU A 133 -13.44 25.89 -4.84
CA GLU A 133 -14.82 26.07 -4.43
C GLU A 133 -15.71 26.15 -5.70
N VAL A 134 -16.84 25.44 -5.67
CA VAL A 134 -17.83 25.39 -6.75
C VAL A 134 -19.24 25.46 -6.20
N GLU A 135 -20.23 25.64 -7.07
CA GLU A 135 -21.64 25.61 -6.69
C GLU A 135 -22.08 24.24 -6.15
N PRO A 136 -23.13 24.21 -5.29
CA PRO A 136 -23.71 22.95 -4.79
C PRO A 136 -24.15 22.03 -5.93
N GLY A 137 -23.75 20.76 -5.86
CA GLY A 137 -24.07 19.75 -6.87
C GLY A 137 -23.01 19.58 -7.96
N VAL A 138 -22.04 20.48 -8.05
CA VAL A 138 -20.86 20.35 -8.90
C VAL A 138 -19.81 19.48 -8.21
N THR A 139 -19.09 18.68 -8.97
CA THR A 139 -18.01 17.82 -8.46
C THR A 139 -16.67 18.26 -9.02
N VAL A 140 -15.63 18.17 -8.17
CA VAL A 140 -14.26 18.48 -8.56
C VAL A 140 -13.39 17.25 -8.30
N SER A 141 -12.52 16.92 -9.25
CA SER A 141 -11.43 15.98 -9.06
C SER A 141 -10.12 16.51 -9.64
N PHE A 142 -9.01 15.89 -9.25
CA PHE A 142 -7.67 16.34 -9.59
C PHE A 142 -6.90 15.23 -10.28
N PRO A 143 -7.00 15.06 -11.61
CA PRO A 143 -6.24 14.08 -12.36
C PRO A 143 -4.73 14.26 -12.19
N ARG A 144 -3.99 13.15 -12.04
CA ARG A 144 -2.52 13.20 -11.96
C ARG A 144 -1.84 13.37 -13.31
N GLY A 145 -2.57 13.12 -14.39
CA GLY A 145 -2.08 13.24 -15.76
C GLY A 145 -3.22 13.18 -16.76
N THR A 146 -2.88 13.12 -18.03
CA THR A 146 -3.84 13.10 -19.14
C THR A 146 -4.25 11.70 -19.59
N GLY A 147 -3.59 10.66 -19.07
CA GLY A 147 -3.86 9.26 -19.39
C GLY A 147 -4.99 8.67 -18.54
N GLN A 148 -5.75 7.76 -19.12
CA GLN A 148 -6.87 7.09 -18.45
C GLN A 148 -6.46 6.36 -17.14
N TRP A 149 -5.18 5.98 -17.01
CA TRP A 149 -4.65 5.18 -15.90
C TRP A 149 -3.77 5.98 -14.93
N ASP A 150 -3.63 7.29 -15.13
CA ASP A 150 -2.75 8.13 -14.30
C ASP A 150 -3.28 8.35 -12.88
N GLY A 151 -4.56 8.03 -12.65
CA GLY A 151 -5.22 8.17 -11.37
C GLY A 151 -5.53 9.63 -11.01
N GLU A 152 -5.98 9.83 -9.78
CA GLU A 152 -6.34 11.15 -9.23
C GLU A 152 -5.61 11.39 -7.91
N TYR A 153 -5.38 12.67 -7.57
CA TYR A 153 -5.00 13.04 -6.21
C TYR A 153 -6.19 12.82 -5.27
N THR A 154 -5.92 12.36 -4.06
CA THR A 154 -6.98 12.22 -3.05
C THR A 154 -7.38 13.62 -2.57
N ALA A 155 -8.57 14.05 -2.97
CA ALA A 155 -9.12 15.32 -2.53
C ALA A 155 -9.91 15.15 -1.24
N ILE A 156 -9.80 16.15 -0.35
CA ILE A 156 -10.69 16.28 0.81
C ILE A 156 -11.88 17.12 0.35
N ASN A 157 -13.09 16.58 0.47
CA ASN A 157 -14.34 17.28 0.13
C ASN A 157 -15.01 17.76 1.42
N LYS A 158 -15.34 19.05 1.47
CA LYS A 158 -16.10 19.70 2.56
C LYS A 158 -17.31 20.46 1.99
N GLY A 159 -18.20 19.75 1.32
CA GLY A 159 -19.38 20.33 0.69
C GLY A 159 -19.08 20.91 -0.69
N THR A 160 -18.92 22.22 -0.80
CA THR A 160 -18.56 22.94 -2.03
C THR A 160 -17.06 23.12 -2.22
N ASP A 161 -16.27 22.83 -1.18
CA ASP A 161 -14.82 23.00 -1.16
C ASP A 161 -14.11 21.67 -1.37
N PHE A 162 -13.15 21.65 -2.29
CA PHE A 162 -12.32 20.50 -2.65
C PHE A 162 -10.85 20.86 -2.49
N PHE A 163 -10.17 20.20 -1.57
CA PHE A 163 -8.78 20.50 -1.24
C PHE A 163 -7.84 19.39 -1.68
N ILE A 164 -6.68 19.76 -2.22
CA ILE A 164 -5.52 18.86 -2.34
C ILE A 164 -4.29 19.54 -1.73
N GLU A 165 -3.32 18.73 -1.35
CA GLU A 165 -1.97 19.21 -1.03
C GLU A 165 -1.29 19.70 -2.29
N ALA A 166 -0.71 20.91 -2.24
CA ALA A 166 -0.05 21.55 -3.35
C ALA A 166 1.43 21.83 -3.05
N THR A 167 2.28 21.60 -4.04
CA THR A 167 3.71 21.89 -3.99
C THR A 167 4.04 23.00 -4.99
N ALA A 168 4.76 24.01 -4.54
CA ALA A 168 5.20 25.14 -5.38
C ALA A 168 5.90 24.65 -6.67
N GLY A 169 5.53 25.24 -7.81
CA GLY A 169 6.05 24.90 -9.13
C GLY A 169 5.41 23.66 -9.78
N THR A 170 4.53 22.93 -9.07
CA THR A 170 3.81 21.78 -9.63
C THR A 170 2.54 22.25 -10.31
N THR A 171 2.29 21.74 -11.54
CA THR A 171 1.05 21.99 -12.28
C THR A 171 0.04 20.91 -11.96
N TYR A 172 -1.13 21.32 -11.51
CA TYR A 172 -2.27 20.46 -11.18
C TYR A 172 -3.33 20.57 -12.26
N LEU A 173 -3.89 19.42 -12.64
CA LEU A 173 -5.09 19.36 -13.46
C LEU A 173 -6.31 19.37 -12.54
N ILE A 174 -7.34 20.13 -12.91
CA ILE A 174 -8.59 20.27 -12.18
C ILE A 174 -9.71 19.91 -13.15
N LYS A 175 -10.54 18.95 -12.77
CA LYS A 175 -11.71 18.52 -13.52
C LYS A 175 -12.95 18.97 -12.77
N VAL A 176 -13.74 19.84 -13.36
CA VAL A 176 -15.03 20.32 -12.83
C VAL A 176 -16.14 19.63 -13.63
N SER A 177 -17.09 18.99 -12.96
CA SER A 177 -18.17 18.25 -13.63
C SER A 177 -19.53 18.59 -13.04
N GLY A 178 -20.53 18.74 -13.93
CA GLY A 178 -21.89 19.10 -13.57
C GLY A 178 -22.16 20.60 -13.42
N ALA A 179 -21.16 21.45 -13.71
CA ALA A 179 -21.33 22.90 -13.73
C ALA A 179 -22.07 23.36 -15.00
N ALA A 180 -22.90 24.38 -14.86
CA ALA A 180 -23.50 25.05 -15.98
C ALA A 180 -22.52 26.05 -16.59
N GLN A 181 -22.56 26.26 -17.92
CA GLN A 181 -21.80 27.30 -18.60
C GLN A 181 -22.17 28.67 -18.03
N GLY A 182 -21.14 29.52 -17.80
CA GLY A 182 -21.30 30.84 -17.21
C GLY A 182 -21.32 30.86 -15.67
N THR A 183 -21.19 29.71 -15.01
CA THR A 183 -20.93 29.64 -13.56
C THR A 183 -19.46 29.86 -13.24
N THR A 184 -19.13 30.00 -11.98
CA THR A 184 -17.76 30.30 -11.55
C THR A 184 -17.20 29.20 -10.67
N MET A 185 -15.94 28.85 -10.94
CA MET A 185 -15.07 28.10 -10.03
C MET A 185 -14.14 29.11 -9.34
N TYR A 186 -14.08 29.07 -8.00
CA TYR A 186 -13.12 29.89 -7.24
C TYR A 186 -11.94 29.04 -6.83
N LEU A 187 -10.71 29.49 -7.12
CA LEU A 187 -9.47 28.80 -6.82
C LEU A 187 -8.62 29.64 -5.88
N GLU A 188 -8.15 29.02 -4.80
CA GLU A 188 -7.34 29.69 -3.79
C GLU A 188 -6.17 28.82 -3.33
N GLU A 189 -4.98 29.43 -3.25
CA GLU A 189 -3.84 28.81 -2.55
C GLU A 189 -3.85 29.19 -1.07
N MET A 190 -3.99 28.19 -0.21
CA MET A 190 -4.03 28.35 1.24
C MET A 190 -2.80 27.74 1.89
N GLU A 191 -2.27 28.38 2.93
CA GLU A 191 -1.30 27.75 3.78
C GLU A 191 -1.97 26.66 4.65
N PHE A 192 -1.22 25.61 4.97
CA PHE A 192 -1.71 24.66 5.94
C PHE A 192 -1.78 25.29 7.33
N SER A 193 -2.90 25.11 8.01
CA SER A 193 -2.95 25.36 9.45
C SER A 193 -2.07 24.33 10.17
N ALA A 194 -1.62 24.66 11.40
CA ALA A 194 -0.81 23.76 12.19
C ALA A 194 -1.51 22.39 12.36
N GLY A 195 -0.81 21.34 11.99
CA GLY A 195 -1.29 19.96 12.03
C GLY A 195 -2.06 19.49 10.80
N GLU A 196 -2.34 20.31 9.83
CA GLU A 196 -3.07 19.88 8.62
C GLU A 196 -2.18 19.17 7.59
N SER A 197 -0.87 19.29 7.71
CA SER A 197 0.09 18.66 6.80
C SER A 197 1.37 18.28 7.51
N ARG A 198 2.08 17.30 6.96
CA ARG A 198 3.44 16.95 7.39
C ARG A 198 4.42 18.12 7.27
N THR A 199 4.17 19.06 6.35
CA THR A 199 5.01 20.25 6.16
C THR A 199 4.72 21.37 7.16
N ASN A 200 3.55 21.33 7.81
CA ASN A 200 3.19 22.24 8.91
C ASN A 200 2.55 21.47 10.08
N PRO A 201 3.31 20.55 10.75
CA PRO A 201 2.79 19.74 11.83
C PRO A 201 2.67 20.56 13.13
N ILE A 202 1.85 20.11 14.06
CA ILE A 202 1.90 20.58 15.44
C ILE A 202 3.15 19.99 16.09
N VAL A 203 4.06 20.83 16.53
CA VAL A 203 5.25 20.37 17.27
C VAL A 203 4.85 20.03 18.70
N MET A 204 5.14 18.79 19.11
CA MET A 204 4.94 18.35 20.48
C MET A 204 6.07 18.94 21.35
N GLU A 205 5.71 19.67 22.40
CA GLU A 205 6.67 20.26 23.35
C GLU A 205 7.11 19.21 24.39
N ASP A 206 6.21 18.29 24.74
CA ASP A 206 6.40 17.21 25.70
C ASP A 206 6.23 15.84 25.03
N ASP A 207 6.50 14.78 25.77
CA ASP A 207 6.31 13.38 25.35
C ASP A 207 4.82 12.98 25.27
N GLU A 208 3.90 13.95 25.35
CA GLU A 208 2.46 13.76 25.34
C GLU A 208 1.77 14.82 24.46
N TYR A 209 0.74 14.41 23.74
CA TYR A 209 -0.16 15.32 23.02
C TYR A 209 -1.61 14.99 23.36
N THR A 210 -2.39 16.00 23.79
CA THR A 210 -3.82 15.86 24.06
C THR A 210 -4.63 16.44 22.91
N PHE A 211 -5.54 15.65 22.35
CA PHE A 211 -6.46 16.13 21.31
C PHE A 211 -7.46 17.14 21.89
N THR A 212 -7.40 18.37 21.39
CA THR A 212 -8.23 19.48 21.88
C THR A 212 -9.45 19.76 21.00
N LYS A 213 -9.38 19.43 19.70
CA LYS A 213 -10.49 19.63 18.77
C LYS A 213 -11.61 18.62 19.02
N ALA A 214 -12.85 19.07 18.90
CA ALA A 214 -14.02 18.20 18.97
C ALA A 214 -14.17 17.42 17.65
N GLY A 215 -14.60 16.15 17.75
CA GLY A 215 -14.89 15.30 16.58
C GLY A 215 -13.72 14.43 16.15
N ALA A 216 -13.70 14.08 14.88
CA ALA A 216 -12.66 13.27 14.25
C ALA A 216 -11.31 14.00 14.21
N ALA A 217 -10.23 13.22 14.17
CA ALA A 217 -8.89 13.74 13.96
C ALA A 217 -8.40 13.37 12.56
N ASP A 218 -7.84 14.34 11.86
CA ASP A 218 -6.95 14.17 10.72
C ASP A 218 -5.86 15.23 10.91
N LEU A 219 -4.76 14.84 11.55
CA LEU A 219 -3.73 15.78 11.90
C LEU A 219 -2.34 15.17 11.93
N TRP A 220 -1.35 16.04 11.73
CA TRP A 220 0.07 15.75 11.79
C TRP A 220 0.70 16.38 13.03
N LEU A 221 1.42 15.54 13.78
CA LEU A 221 2.26 15.97 14.89
C LEU A 221 3.72 15.77 14.52
N GLN A 222 4.62 16.56 15.10
CA GLN A 222 6.06 16.36 15.03
C GLN A 222 6.63 16.23 16.42
N TYR A 223 7.43 15.19 16.64
CA TYR A 223 8.23 15.02 17.86
C TYR A 223 9.71 15.08 17.51
N ASN A 224 10.47 15.91 18.24
CA ASN A 224 11.90 16.06 18.04
C ASN A 224 12.66 15.20 19.05
N VAL A 225 13.38 14.20 18.56
CA VAL A 225 14.10 13.25 19.40
C VAL A 225 15.36 13.90 20.00
N THR A 226 15.45 13.91 21.30
CA THR A 226 16.56 14.56 22.05
C THR A 226 17.70 13.62 22.38
N GLU A 227 17.46 12.29 22.35
CA GLU A 227 18.44 11.26 22.74
C GLU A 227 18.16 9.95 22.01
N ASP A 228 19.22 9.09 21.90
CA ASP A 228 19.07 7.74 21.35
C ASP A 228 18.22 6.85 22.25
N GLY A 229 17.51 5.88 21.68
CA GLY A 229 16.74 4.89 22.45
C GLY A 229 15.60 4.25 21.68
N VAL A 230 14.65 3.72 22.42
CA VAL A 230 13.39 3.20 21.92
C VAL A 230 12.27 4.06 22.50
N LEU A 231 11.35 4.49 21.66
CA LEU A 231 10.12 5.17 22.06
C LEU A 231 8.96 4.18 21.98
N ASP A 232 8.35 3.88 23.11
CA ASP A 232 7.06 3.22 23.17
C ASP A 232 5.97 4.24 22.82
N PHE A 233 5.23 3.97 21.78
CA PHE A 233 4.08 4.74 21.35
C PHE A 233 2.81 4.13 21.94
N ALA A 234 1.95 4.97 22.49
CA ALA A 234 0.59 4.61 22.88
C ALA A 234 -0.39 5.75 22.58
N CYS A 235 -1.64 5.39 22.26
CA CYS A 235 -2.75 6.32 22.24
C CYS A 235 -3.92 5.69 22.99
N ASP A 236 -4.52 6.45 23.91
CA ASP A 236 -5.64 6.00 24.74
C ASP A 236 -6.99 6.02 24.03
N GLN A 237 -7.03 6.49 22.78
CA GLN A 237 -8.19 6.36 21.91
C GLN A 237 -8.40 4.90 21.50
N GLY A 238 -9.63 4.41 21.70
CA GLY A 238 -10.01 3.08 21.21
C GLY A 238 -10.01 3.01 19.68
N TYR A 239 -9.56 1.88 19.14
CA TYR A 239 -9.65 1.60 17.72
C TYR A 239 -11.10 1.25 17.35
N ASN A 240 -11.69 2.00 16.40
CA ASN A 240 -13.07 1.83 15.96
C ASN A 240 -13.21 1.08 14.61
N GLY A 241 -12.10 0.66 14.02
CA GLY A 241 -12.10 -0.02 12.73
C GLY A 241 -12.12 0.94 11.52
N GLY A 242 -12.35 0.39 10.35
CA GLY A 242 -12.44 1.16 9.10
C GLY A 242 -11.10 1.77 8.66
N SER A 243 -11.11 3.06 8.37
CA SER A 243 -9.93 3.81 7.90
C SER A 243 -9.12 4.44 9.05
N ASP A 244 -9.50 4.18 10.30
CA ASP A 244 -8.76 4.71 11.46
C ASP A 244 -7.33 4.17 11.46
N ARG A 245 -6.36 5.06 11.55
CA ARG A 245 -4.94 4.71 11.62
C ARG A 245 -4.13 5.79 12.31
N ILE A 246 -3.05 5.36 12.95
CA ILE A 246 -1.97 6.22 13.39
C ILE A 246 -0.68 5.67 12.80
N GLU A 247 0.05 6.50 12.08
CA GLU A 247 1.29 6.14 11.39
C GLU A 247 2.41 7.07 11.86
N VAL A 248 3.58 6.50 12.13
CA VAL A 248 4.79 7.26 12.51
C VAL A 248 5.81 7.16 11.39
N PHE A 249 6.24 8.30 10.91
CA PHE A 249 7.28 8.46 9.90
C PHE A 249 8.54 8.99 10.57
N LYS A 250 9.69 8.45 10.25
CA LYS A 250 10.96 8.91 10.77
C LYS A 250 11.69 9.75 9.71
N ASN A 251 12.03 10.98 10.04
CA ASN A 251 12.71 11.92 9.14
C ASN A 251 11.94 12.06 7.80
N GLU A 252 12.64 11.89 6.69
CA GLU A 252 12.07 12.00 5.34
C GLU A 252 11.56 10.66 4.76
N GLU A 253 11.42 9.62 5.59
CA GLU A 253 10.90 8.32 5.12
C GLU A 253 9.53 8.49 4.46
N PRO A 254 9.33 7.92 3.25
CA PRO A 254 8.09 8.09 2.51
C PRO A 254 6.93 7.23 3.05
N TYR A 255 7.25 6.19 3.83
CA TYR A 255 6.28 5.25 4.37
C TYR A 255 6.30 5.26 5.89
N GLY A 256 5.12 5.41 6.49
CA GLY A 256 4.98 5.37 7.94
C GLY A 256 4.83 3.95 8.47
N THR A 257 5.28 3.76 9.72
CA THR A 257 4.99 2.54 10.47
C THR A 257 3.65 2.69 11.18
N THR A 258 2.72 1.78 10.90
CA THR A 258 1.40 1.79 11.56
C THR A 258 1.53 1.40 13.03
N MET A 259 1.04 2.25 13.94
CA MET A 259 1.04 2.04 15.38
C MET A 259 -0.22 1.28 15.80
N MET A 260 -0.20 -0.04 15.63
CA MET A 260 -1.33 -0.91 15.95
C MET A 260 -0.84 -2.20 16.60
N GLY A 261 -1.46 -2.54 17.73
CA GLY A 261 -1.16 -3.75 18.47
C GLY A 261 -2.42 -4.39 19.03
N THR A 262 -2.28 -5.54 19.68
CA THR A 262 -3.37 -6.25 20.33
C THR A 262 -3.13 -6.33 21.83
N GLU A 263 -4.16 -6.11 22.63
CA GLU A 263 -4.17 -6.38 24.05
C GLU A 263 -5.18 -7.48 24.37
N ASN A 264 -4.77 -8.39 25.25
CA ASN A 264 -5.58 -9.54 25.62
C ASN A 264 -6.12 -9.36 27.05
N PHE A 265 -7.44 -9.36 27.18
CA PHE A 265 -8.16 -9.32 28.44
C PHE A 265 -8.86 -10.68 28.66
N GLY A 266 -8.12 -11.65 29.17
CA GLY A 266 -8.60 -13.04 29.27
C GLY A 266 -8.80 -13.67 27.90
N SER A 267 -10.05 -13.99 27.54
CA SER A 267 -10.41 -14.56 26.23
C SER A 267 -10.75 -13.48 25.16
N VAL A 268 -10.70 -12.22 25.52
CA VAL A 268 -11.03 -11.09 24.61
C VAL A 268 -9.75 -10.42 24.16
N SER A 269 -9.57 -10.29 22.83
CA SER A 269 -8.48 -9.52 22.22
C SER A 269 -9.03 -8.21 21.70
N VAL A 270 -8.38 -7.10 22.05
CA VAL A 270 -8.75 -5.74 21.62
C VAL A 270 -7.61 -5.14 20.83
N THR A 271 -7.91 -4.56 19.68
CA THR A 271 -6.95 -3.77 18.92
C THR A 271 -6.77 -2.40 19.57
N VAL A 272 -5.53 -2.01 19.77
CA VAL A 272 -5.14 -0.73 20.38
C VAL A 272 -4.07 -0.04 19.57
N TYR A 273 -3.96 1.29 19.70
CA TYR A 273 -2.87 2.03 19.08
C TYR A 273 -1.63 1.94 19.97
N LYS A 274 -0.69 1.10 19.59
CA LYS A 274 0.62 0.97 20.23
C LYS A 274 1.68 0.47 19.27
N GLY A 275 2.91 0.80 19.56
CA GLY A 275 4.07 0.35 18.79
C GLY A 275 5.36 0.84 19.40
N LYS A 276 6.47 0.56 18.74
CA LYS A 276 7.81 1.00 19.14
C LYS A 276 8.52 1.63 17.97
N VAL A 277 9.29 2.68 18.23
CA VAL A 277 10.12 3.35 17.23
C VAL A 277 11.54 3.44 17.77
N ILE A 278 12.50 2.89 17.03
CA ILE A 278 13.92 3.03 17.34
C ILE A 278 14.35 4.40 16.84
N VAL A 279 14.94 5.20 17.72
CA VAL A 279 15.29 6.58 17.43
C VAL A 279 16.74 6.91 17.77
N SER A 280 17.28 7.86 17.05
CA SER A 280 18.57 8.49 17.33
C SER A 280 18.38 9.97 17.65
N LYS A 281 19.27 10.53 18.46
CA LYS A 281 19.25 11.94 18.76
C LYS A 281 19.29 12.78 17.48
N GLY A 282 18.33 13.69 17.35
CA GLY A 282 18.16 14.57 16.20
C GLY A 282 17.16 14.04 15.16
N ASP A 283 16.65 12.80 15.31
CA ASP A 283 15.54 12.32 14.49
C ASP A 283 14.30 13.18 14.70
N LYS A 284 13.51 13.31 13.64
CA LYS A 284 12.16 13.91 13.69
C LYS A 284 11.14 12.81 13.43
N LEU A 285 10.22 12.62 14.35
CA LEU A 285 9.08 11.74 14.13
C LEU A 285 7.89 12.57 13.71
N TYR A 286 7.26 12.20 12.58
CA TYR A 286 5.99 12.77 12.16
C TYR A 286 4.90 11.73 12.43
N ILE A 287 3.87 12.11 13.17
CA ILE A 287 2.77 11.23 13.57
C ILE A 287 1.52 11.69 12.83
N HIS A 288 1.02 10.87 11.94
CA HIS A 288 -0.22 11.10 11.21
C HIS A 288 -1.37 10.37 11.87
N CYS A 289 -2.33 11.11 12.41
CA CYS A 289 -3.51 10.59 13.09
C CYS A 289 -4.73 10.76 12.19
N VAL A 290 -5.29 9.67 11.70
CA VAL A 290 -6.57 9.63 10.98
C VAL A 290 -7.53 8.79 11.82
N ILE A 291 -8.45 9.45 12.52
CA ILE A 291 -9.39 8.80 13.46
C ILE A 291 -10.78 9.40 13.23
N ALA A 292 -11.73 8.60 12.77
CA ALA A 292 -13.10 9.03 12.47
C ALA A 292 -13.94 9.27 13.73
N GLY A 293 -13.56 8.69 14.86
CA GLY A 293 -14.26 8.81 16.13
C GLY A 293 -14.02 10.15 16.82
N LYS A 294 -14.71 10.34 17.98
CA LYS A 294 -14.51 11.50 18.82
C LYS A 294 -13.23 11.34 19.65
N VAL A 295 -12.23 12.16 19.37
CA VAL A 295 -10.89 12.06 20.02
C VAL A 295 -10.65 13.09 21.13
N THR A 296 -11.56 14.05 21.36
CA THR A 296 -11.35 15.14 22.34
C THR A 296 -11.01 14.60 23.72
N GLY A 297 -9.88 15.01 24.24
CA GLY A 297 -9.36 14.60 25.56
C GLY A 297 -8.52 13.33 25.54
N SER A 298 -8.51 12.58 24.43
CA SER A 298 -7.59 11.46 24.26
C SER A 298 -6.16 11.94 24.08
N LYS A 299 -5.20 11.06 24.36
CA LYS A 299 -3.78 11.39 24.39
C LYS A 299 -2.96 10.45 23.53
N ILE A 300 -1.94 11.02 22.89
CA ILE A 300 -0.78 10.30 22.38
C ILE A 300 0.33 10.43 23.40
N MET A 301 0.99 9.33 23.73
CA MET A 301 2.06 9.25 24.69
C MET A 301 3.27 8.57 24.06
N LEU A 302 4.46 9.14 24.28
CA LEU A 302 5.74 8.61 23.87
C LEU A 302 6.57 8.35 25.12
N THR A 303 6.84 7.10 25.43
CA THR A 303 7.65 6.73 26.61
C THR A 303 9.00 6.21 26.16
N LYS A 304 10.06 6.89 26.57
CA LYS A 304 11.43 6.48 26.21
C LYS A 304 11.97 5.46 27.20
N HIS A 305 12.67 4.45 26.67
CA HIS A 305 13.49 3.54 27.46
C HIS A 305 14.79 3.15 26.74
N GLU A 306 15.77 2.63 27.48
CA GLU A 306 16.94 1.99 26.89
C GLU A 306 16.53 0.68 26.19
N ALA A 307 17.12 0.39 25.04
CA ALA A 307 16.77 -0.81 24.28
C ALA A 307 17.01 -2.07 25.09
N GLU A 308 15.98 -2.89 25.27
CA GLU A 308 16.09 -4.24 25.83
C GLU A 308 16.73 -5.22 24.83
N PRO A 309 17.30 -6.36 25.32
CA PRO A 309 17.83 -7.38 24.41
C PRO A 309 16.77 -7.87 23.41
N GLY A 310 17.07 -7.77 22.13
CA GLY A 310 16.18 -8.15 21.03
C GLY A 310 15.35 -7.02 20.46
N GLU A 311 15.25 -5.86 21.07
CA GLU A 311 14.46 -4.73 20.55
C GLU A 311 15.15 -4.01 19.40
N THR A 312 16.48 -3.99 19.40
CA THR A 312 17.24 -3.32 18.36
C THR A 312 18.31 -4.23 17.76
N VAL A 313 18.71 -3.95 16.54
CA VAL A 313 19.81 -4.68 15.90
C VAL A 313 21.16 -4.45 16.60
N THR A 314 21.29 -3.35 17.35
CA THR A 314 22.50 -3.04 18.14
C THR A 314 22.49 -3.70 19.51
N ASN A 315 21.34 -4.13 20.01
CA ASN A 315 21.17 -4.91 21.23
C ASN A 315 20.34 -6.19 20.96
N PRO A 316 20.85 -7.11 20.08
CA PRO A 316 20.09 -8.29 19.68
C PRO A 316 20.12 -9.37 20.78
N LEU A 317 19.12 -10.24 20.82
CA LEU A 317 19.22 -11.53 21.51
C LEU A 317 20.36 -12.33 20.89
N ILE A 318 21.05 -13.12 21.71
CA ILE A 318 22.16 -13.97 21.25
C ILE A 318 21.70 -15.43 21.24
N ILE A 319 21.81 -16.07 20.08
CA ILE A 319 21.62 -17.51 20.00
C ILE A 319 22.95 -18.23 19.74
N THR A 320 23.11 -19.37 20.39
CA THR A 320 24.28 -20.23 20.24
C THR A 320 23.86 -21.64 19.82
N LYS A 321 24.80 -22.38 19.22
CA LYS A 321 24.58 -23.75 18.74
C LYS A 321 23.92 -24.63 19.79
N GLY A 322 22.92 -25.39 19.40
CA GLY A 322 22.17 -26.31 20.27
C GLY A 322 21.21 -25.64 21.26
N LYS A 323 21.01 -24.31 21.16
CA LYS A 323 20.09 -23.59 22.03
C LYS A 323 18.80 -23.22 21.34
N THR A 324 17.75 -23.04 22.13
CA THR A 324 16.45 -22.53 21.72
C THR A 324 16.19 -21.23 22.45
N VAL A 325 15.68 -20.25 21.71
CA VAL A 325 15.22 -18.95 22.22
C VAL A 325 13.76 -18.81 21.88
N LYS A 326 12.95 -18.45 22.87
CA LYS A 326 11.52 -18.20 22.70
C LYS A 326 11.32 -16.76 22.26
N ILE A 327 10.67 -16.57 21.12
CA ILE A 327 10.33 -15.27 20.55
C ILE A 327 8.87 -15.01 20.83
N THR A 328 8.55 -13.82 21.38
CA THR A 328 7.19 -13.40 21.70
C THR A 328 6.97 -11.97 21.27
N GLY A 329 5.75 -11.63 20.81
CA GLY A 329 5.35 -10.26 20.53
C GLY A 329 6.03 -9.62 19.31
N ALA A 330 6.67 -10.41 18.45
CA ALA A 330 7.26 -9.89 17.22
C ALA A 330 6.18 -9.44 16.25
N SER A 331 6.31 -8.21 15.73
CA SER A 331 5.44 -7.64 14.70
C SER A 331 6.26 -6.76 13.75
N ARG A 332 5.65 -6.25 12.71
CA ARG A 332 6.34 -5.31 11.78
C ARG A 332 6.76 -4.01 12.46
N SER A 333 5.94 -3.52 13.39
CA SER A 333 6.25 -2.31 14.17
C SER A 333 7.16 -2.57 15.38
N THR A 334 7.26 -3.83 15.82
CA THR A 334 8.10 -4.26 16.95
C THR A 334 8.84 -5.55 16.60
N PRO A 335 9.76 -5.52 15.64
CA PRO A 335 10.53 -6.71 15.27
C PRO A 335 11.42 -7.17 16.43
N VAL A 336 11.65 -8.47 16.52
CA VAL A 336 12.64 -9.04 17.45
C VAL A 336 13.93 -9.31 16.70
N TRP A 337 15.04 -8.81 17.20
CA TRP A 337 16.35 -8.99 16.63
C TRP A 337 17.16 -10.05 17.35
N MET A 338 17.83 -10.89 16.60
CA MET A 338 18.70 -11.94 17.14
C MET A 338 20.00 -12.03 16.35
N LYS A 339 21.10 -12.29 17.05
CA LYS A 339 22.42 -12.47 16.46
C LYS A 339 22.90 -13.90 16.66
N ALA A 340 23.52 -14.47 15.64
CA ALA A 340 24.28 -15.72 15.70
C ALA A 340 25.66 -15.54 15.08
N SER A 341 26.71 -16.10 15.73
CA SER A 341 28.04 -16.19 15.15
C SER A 341 28.21 -17.56 14.52
N LEU A 342 28.05 -17.65 13.19
CA LEU A 342 28.02 -18.92 12.46
C LEU A 342 29.43 -19.37 12.05
N PRO A 343 29.73 -20.68 12.07
CA PRO A 343 30.93 -21.22 11.43
C PRO A 343 30.83 -21.17 9.91
N ALA A 344 31.93 -21.38 9.20
CA ALA A 344 31.90 -21.69 7.78
C ALA A 344 31.13 -23.01 7.53
N GLY A 345 30.42 -23.08 6.39
CA GLY A 345 29.60 -24.23 6.02
C GLY A 345 28.13 -24.05 6.34
N LYS A 346 27.41 -25.16 6.41
CA LYS A 346 25.95 -25.19 6.56
C LYS A 346 25.52 -25.22 8.02
N THR A 347 24.59 -24.35 8.35
CA THR A 347 23.96 -24.27 9.68
C THR A 347 22.44 -24.36 9.51
N THR A 348 21.79 -25.25 10.27
CA THR A 348 20.34 -25.43 10.22
C THR A 348 19.67 -24.78 11.42
N PHE A 349 18.58 -24.09 11.16
CA PHE A 349 17.71 -23.47 12.16
C PHE A 349 16.31 -24.04 12.07
N ARG A 350 15.61 -24.03 13.18
CA ARG A 350 14.23 -24.50 13.30
C ARG A 350 13.36 -23.47 14.00
N LEU A 351 12.15 -23.34 13.49
CA LEU A 351 11.05 -22.57 14.09
C LEU A 351 9.94 -23.54 14.48
N SER A 352 9.38 -23.40 15.67
CA SER A 352 8.24 -24.24 16.11
C SER A 352 6.95 -23.90 15.36
N ASP A 353 6.84 -22.70 14.80
CA ASP A 353 5.68 -22.23 14.03
C ASP A 353 6.11 -21.22 12.95
N TYR A 354 5.13 -20.74 12.17
CA TYR A 354 5.39 -19.71 11.15
C TYR A 354 5.79 -18.38 11.80
N MET A 355 6.86 -17.81 11.28
CA MET A 355 7.30 -16.48 11.62
C MET A 355 7.99 -15.86 10.40
N MET A 356 7.59 -14.66 10.01
CA MET A 356 8.29 -13.94 8.98
C MET A 356 9.70 -13.61 9.47
N THR A 357 10.70 -14.12 8.77
CA THR A 357 12.11 -14.02 9.18
C THR A 357 12.93 -13.44 8.06
N THR A 358 13.68 -12.38 8.34
CA THR A 358 14.67 -11.78 7.43
C THR A 358 16.06 -11.95 8.03
N LEU A 359 17.04 -12.28 7.20
CA LEU A 359 18.43 -12.47 7.59
C LEU A 359 19.33 -11.44 6.92
N TYR A 360 20.29 -10.93 7.68
CA TYR A 360 21.35 -10.02 7.22
C TYR A 360 22.71 -10.60 7.55
N ASN A 361 23.67 -10.47 6.62
CA ASN A 361 25.01 -11.02 6.76
C ASN A 361 25.99 -10.08 7.48
N SER A 362 25.57 -8.87 7.86
CA SER A 362 26.35 -7.93 8.64
C SER A 362 25.48 -7.01 9.48
N LEU A 363 26.06 -6.40 10.52
CA LEU A 363 25.37 -5.38 11.32
C LEU A 363 25.02 -4.15 10.48
N GLU A 364 25.88 -3.77 9.54
CA GLU A 364 25.67 -2.59 8.70
C GLU A 364 24.47 -2.82 7.75
N ASP A 365 24.39 -4.00 7.10
CA ASP A 365 23.23 -4.35 6.28
C ASP A 365 21.95 -4.35 7.11
N ALA A 366 22.00 -4.92 8.32
CA ALA A 366 20.85 -4.98 9.20
C ALA A 366 20.36 -3.59 9.69
N LYS A 367 21.29 -2.66 9.95
CA LYS A 367 20.98 -1.27 10.30
C LYS A 367 20.31 -0.52 9.15
N ASN A 368 20.77 -0.76 7.95
CA ASN A 368 20.32 -0.04 6.75
C ASN A 368 19.18 -0.73 6.00
N GLY A 369 18.76 -1.95 6.45
CA GLY A 369 17.80 -2.78 5.73
C GLY A 369 18.30 -3.24 4.35
N ALA A 370 19.62 -3.19 4.13
CA ALA A 370 20.25 -3.53 2.87
C ALA A 370 20.54 -5.04 2.79
N ASN A 371 20.64 -5.57 1.56
CA ASN A 371 21.00 -6.97 1.31
C ASN A 371 20.21 -7.99 2.15
N ALA A 372 18.94 -7.68 2.39
CA ALA A 372 18.01 -8.50 3.16
C ALA A 372 17.70 -9.83 2.45
N GLU A 373 17.83 -10.94 3.15
CA GLU A 373 17.47 -12.27 2.67
C GLU A 373 16.19 -12.73 3.38
N GLU A 374 15.06 -12.78 2.65
CA GLU A 374 13.82 -13.34 3.19
C GLU A 374 13.97 -14.86 3.35
N ILE A 375 13.78 -15.35 4.56
CA ILE A 375 13.91 -16.78 4.88
C ILE A 375 12.60 -17.49 4.58
N ARG A 376 12.68 -18.46 3.67
CA ARG A 376 11.59 -19.41 3.38
C ARG A 376 11.93 -20.75 4.03
N ALA A 377 11.33 -20.99 5.18
CA ALA A 377 11.54 -22.22 5.92
C ALA A 377 10.60 -23.33 5.42
N ASP A 378 11.17 -24.52 5.18
CA ASP A 378 10.44 -25.71 4.73
C ASP A 378 9.66 -26.34 5.89
N TYR A 379 8.51 -26.94 5.58
CA TYR A 379 7.77 -27.76 6.53
C TYR A 379 8.45 -29.11 6.74
N VAL A 380 8.73 -29.44 7.99
CA VAL A 380 9.31 -30.72 8.40
C VAL A 380 8.37 -31.39 9.38
N MET A 381 7.94 -32.62 9.06
CA MET A 381 7.15 -33.45 9.96
C MET A 381 8.07 -34.15 10.93
N LEU A 382 7.82 -33.98 12.22
CA LEU A 382 8.55 -34.68 13.29
C LEU A 382 8.01 -36.10 13.50
N PRO A 383 8.80 -36.98 14.14
CA PRO A 383 8.39 -38.38 14.38
C PRO A 383 7.11 -38.56 15.23
N ASP A 384 6.74 -37.56 16.01
CA ASP A 384 5.50 -37.52 16.80
C ASP A 384 4.28 -37.06 16.02
N GLY A 385 4.46 -36.69 14.72
CA GLY A 385 3.41 -36.18 13.81
C GLY A 385 3.21 -34.70 13.89
N SER A 386 3.93 -33.97 14.73
CA SER A 386 3.91 -32.52 14.73
C SER A 386 4.71 -31.93 13.56
N TYR A 387 4.46 -30.66 13.21
CA TYR A 387 5.18 -29.95 12.15
C TYR A 387 6.00 -28.82 12.74
N VAL A 388 7.18 -28.64 12.18
CA VAL A 388 8.07 -27.51 12.42
C VAL A 388 8.50 -26.90 11.09
N ARG A 389 9.18 -25.79 11.14
CA ARG A 389 9.78 -25.16 9.95
C ARG A 389 11.29 -25.16 10.10
N GLU A 390 12.01 -25.56 9.06
CA GLU A 390 13.48 -25.56 9.04
C GLU A 390 14.03 -24.81 7.84
N PHE A 391 15.16 -24.16 8.03
CA PHE A 391 15.95 -23.60 6.96
C PHE A 391 17.45 -23.76 7.23
N THR A 392 18.24 -23.70 6.19
CA THR A 392 19.69 -23.84 6.27
C THR A 392 20.35 -22.58 5.71
N LYS A 393 21.28 -22.02 6.48
CA LYS A 393 22.18 -20.96 6.05
C LYS A 393 23.55 -21.52 5.76
N GLU A 394 24.11 -21.19 4.59
CA GLU A 394 25.48 -21.55 4.21
C GLU A 394 26.37 -20.32 4.28
N MET A 395 27.49 -20.44 4.99
CA MET A 395 28.47 -19.38 5.15
C MET A 395 29.79 -19.78 4.46
N ALA A 396 30.32 -18.91 3.61
CA ALA A 396 31.64 -19.13 2.97
C ALA A 396 32.80 -19.05 3.97
N ALA A 397 32.67 -18.23 5.00
CA ALA A 397 33.59 -18.07 6.11
C ALA A 397 32.79 -17.86 7.40
N ALA A 398 33.41 -18.11 8.55
CA ALA A 398 32.80 -17.83 9.85
C ALA A 398 32.47 -16.33 9.98
N GLY A 399 31.29 -16.01 10.50
CA GLY A 399 30.83 -14.64 10.63
C GLY A 399 29.55 -14.48 11.42
N ASP A 400 29.22 -13.24 11.73
CA ASP A 400 27.97 -12.88 12.40
C ASP A 400 26.84 -12.72 11.40
N VAL A 401 25.66 -13.23 11.75
CA VAL A 401 24.41 -13.01 11.05
C VAL A 401 23.37 -12.43 12.01
N TYR A 402 22.46 -11.64 11.46
CA TYR A 402 21.39 -10.97 12.21
C TYR A 402 20.04 -11.40 11.65
N PHE A 403 19.17 -11.90 12.53
CA PHE A 403 17.81 -12.25 12.19
C PHE A 403 16.87 -11.17 12.69
N GLN A 404 15.93 -10.80 11.82
CA GLN A 404 14.80 -9.96 12.15
C GLN A 404 13.53 -10.81 12.06
N PHE A 405 12.83 -10.94 13.17
CA PHE A 405 11.58 -11.68 13.27
C PHE A 405 10.41 -10.72 13.32
N MET A 406 9.40 -10.99 12.51
CA MET A 406 8.19 -10.17 12.36
C MET A 406 6.96 -11.07 12.25
N ASP A 407 5.78 -10.51 12.52
CA ASP A 407 4.47 -11.15 12.29
C ASP A 407 4.34 -12.56 12.89
N SER A 408 4.57 -12.68 14.20
CA SER A 408 4.32 -13.93 14.92
C SER A 408 2.85 -14.09 15.30
N TYR A 409 2.26 -15.26 15.05
CA TYR A 409 0.90 -15.61 15.51
C TYR A 409 0.86 -16.04 16.99
N GLY A 410 1.95 -15.86 17.73
CA GLY A 410 2.09 -16.24 19.12
C GLY A 410 3.54 -16.37 19.53
N ALA A 411 3.80 -17.20 20.54
CA ALA A 411 5.16 -17.52 20.94
C ALA A 411 5.75 -18.59 20.01
N THR A 412 6.89 -18.31 19.41
CA THR A 412 7.60 -19.23 18.52
C THR A 412 8.98 -19.54 19.09
N ASP A 413 9.32 -20.82 19.17
CA ASP A 413 10.65 -21.27 19.57
C ASP A 413 11.58 -21.26 18.36
N PHE A 414 12.70 -20.54 18.44
CA PHE A 414 13.76 -20.52 17.45
C PHE A 414 14.98 -21.28 17.95
N THR A 415 15.38 -22.32 17.24
CA THR A 415 16.45 -23.23 17.64
C THR A 415 17.58 -23.24 16.63
N TRP A 416 18.80 -23.01 17.08
CA TRP A 416 20.00 -23.36 16.30
C TRP A 416 20.31 -24.83 16.48
N MET A 417 20.08 -25.59 15.40
CA MET A 417 20.23 -27.04 15.41
C MET A 417 21.70 -27.43 15.56
N ASP A 418 21.99 -28.39 16.45
CA ASP A 418 23.30 -29.00 16.52
C ASP A 418 23.39 -30.16 15.51
N ASN A 419 23.81 -29.88 14.29
CA ASN A 419 23.93 -30.87 13.22
C ASN A 419 25.07 -31.88 13.46
N ASP A 420 25.96 -31.63 14.44
CA ASP A 420 27.00 -32.57 14.85
C ASP A 420 26.43 -33.64 15.80
N ALA A 421 25.30 -33.38 16.42
CA ALA A 421 24.53 -34.37 17.11
C ALA A 421 23.91 -35.31 16.08
N THR A 422 24.61 -36.35 15.74
CA THR A 422 24.23 -37.43 14.83
C THR A 422 22.77 -37.87 15.05
N GLY A 423 21.80 -37.24 14.42
CA GLY A 423 20.42 -37.72 14.25
C GLY A 423 19.64 -38.22 15.48
N ILE A 424 20.15 -38.02 16.67
CA ILE A 424 19.48 -38.35 17.92
C ILE A 424 19.09 -37.05 18.59
N TRP A 425 17.84 -36.74 18.52
CA TRP A 425 17.18 -35.73 19.33
C TRP A 425 17.47 -36.02 20.79
N ASN A 426 17.94 -35.05 21.58
CA ASN A 426 17.86 -35.15 23.02
C ASN A 426 16.38 -35.38 23.34
N ILE A 427 16.05 -36.64 23.63
CA ILE A 427 14.79 -36.94 24.28
C ILE A 427 15.04 -36.50 25.74
N GLU A 428 14.76 -35.24 26.06
CA GLU A 428 14.50 -34.87 27.44
C GLU A 428 13.29 -35.68 27.86
N ALA A 429 13.54 -36.72 28.56
CA ALA A 429 12.54 -37.59 29.15
C ALA A 429 11.75 -36.74 30.15
N ALA A 430 10.58 -36.26 29.75
CA ALA A 430 9.58 -35.85 30.71
C ALA A 430 9.26 -37.05 31.57
N GLY A 431 9.84 -37.10 32.76
CA GLY A 431 9.53 -38.03 33.86
C GLY A 431 9.69 -39.53 33.55
N ASP A 432 10.65 -40.17 34.22
CA ASP A 432 10.76 -41.64 34.52
C ASP A 432 10.66 -42.68 33.38
N SER A 433 10.93 -42.32 32.11
CA SER A 433 11.04 -43.34 31.06
C SER A 433 12.49 -43.81 30.87
N LYS A 434 12.81 -45.03 31.26
CA LYS A 434 14.11 -45.64 30.98
C LYS A 434 14.31 -45.83 29.50
N VAL A 435 15.22 -45.04 28.91
CA VAL A 435 15.71 -45.25 27.54
C VAL A 435 16.86 -46.25 27.62
N SER A 436 16.78 -47.31 26.84
CA SER A 436 17.87 -48.32 26.71
C SER A 436 18.37 -48.31 25.26
N ILE A 437 19.70 -48.22 25.11
CA ILE A 437 20.38 -48.20 23.83
C ILE A 437 21.15 -49.50 23.67
N PHE A 438 20.98 -50.17 22.56
CA PHE A 438 21.67 -51.44 22.26
C PHE A 438 22.43 -51.35 20.94
N LYS A 439 23.60 -51.94 20.87
CA LYS A 439 24.26 -52.27 19.61
C LYS A 439 23.53 -53.40 18.88
N MET A 440 23.86 -53.64 17.61
CA MET A 440 23.24 -54.72 16.83
C MET A 440 23.55 -56.11 17.38
N ASP A 441 24.62 -56.27 18.16
CA ASP A 441 25.01 -57.51 18.83
C ASP A 441 24.24 -57.76 20.16
N GLY A 442 23.32 -56.84 20.50
CA GLY A 442 22.52 -56.89 21.72
C GLY A 442 23.18 -56.25 22.93
N THR A 443 24.41 -55.76 22.84
CA THR A 443 25.11 -55.13 23.97
C THR A 443 24.45 -53.78 24.29
N GLN A 444 24.00 -53.59 25.55
CA GLN A 444 23.49 -52.32 26.04
C GLN A 444 24.63 -51.32 26.25
N VAL A 445 24.43 -50.08 25.82
CA VAL A 445 25.41 -49.00 26.01
C VAL A 445 24.70 -47.78 26.59
N ASP A 446 25.42 -47.00 27.38
CA ASP A 446 24.87 -45.80 28.03
C ASP A 446 24.76 -44.64 27.09
N GLN A 447 25.54 -44.64 26.02
CA GLN A 447 25.53 -43.58 24.98
C GLN A 447 25.95 -44.16 23.63
N ILE A 448 25.56 -43.51 22.56
CA ILE A 448 25.96 -43.83 21.20
C ILE A 448 27.39 -43.28 20.98
N SER A 449 28.33 -44.17 20.74
CA SER A 449 29.73 -43.82 20.45
C SER A 449 30.19 -44.41 19.13
N GLY A 450 30.36 -43.58 18.11
CA GLY A 450 30.90 -43.97 16.81
C GLY A 450 29.89 -44.47 15.77
N ASN A 451 30.41 -44.83 14.58
CA ASN A 451 29.60 -45.33 13.47
C ASN A 451 29.01 -46.69 13.81
N GLY A 452 27.77 -46.94 13.45
CA GLY A 452 27.14 -48.23 13.67
C GLY A 452 25.62 -48.19 13.59
N VAL A 453 25.02 -49.35 13.83
CA VAL A 453 23.59 -49.50 13.94
C VAL A 453 23.24 -49.75 15.40
N TYR A 454 22.31 -48.96 15.92
CA TYR A 454 21.84 -49.03 17.29
C TYR A 454 20.33 -49.27 17.33
N ILE A 455 19.87 -49.94 18.37
CA ILE A 455 18.47 -50.14 18.68
C ILE A 455 18.15 -49.39 19.96
N ILE A 456 17.23 -48.45 19.86
CA ILE A 456 16.77 -47.66 21.01
C ILE A 456 15.40 -48.18 21.44
N LYS A 457 15.26 -48.47 22.72
CA LYS A 457 13.99 -48.83 23.34
C LYS A 457 13.57 -47.75 24.33
N SER A 458 12.36 -47.24 24.18
CA SER A 458 11.76 -46.28 25.09
C SER A 458 10.24 -46.46 25.09
N ASN A 459 9.62 -46.48 26.26
CA ASN A 459 8.16 -46.57 26.43
C ASN A 459 7.49 -47.69 25.61
N GLY A 460 8.11 -48.90 25.58
CA GLY A 460 7.59 -50.04 24.83
C GLY A 460 7.76 -49.96 23.31
N LYS A 461 8.31 -48.89 22.78
CA LYS A 461 8.64 -48.74 21.35
C LYS A 461 10.12 -49.01 21.09
N THR A 462 10.42 -49.61 19.94
CA THR A 462 11.79 -49.94 19.53
C THR A 462 12.08 -49.28 18.20
N LYS A 463 13.21 -48.57 18.08
CA LYS A 463 13.66 -47.90 16.85
C LYS A 463 15.08 -48.29 16.49
N LYS A 464 15.32 -48.64 15.22
CA LYS A 464 16.66 -48.88 14.67
C LYS A 464 17.23 -47.53 14.14
N VAL A 465 18.44 -47.17 14.57
CA VAL A 465 19.15 -45.97 14.18
C VAL A 465 20.48 -46.35 13.56
N VAL A 466 20.80 -45.77 12.38
CA VAL A 466 22.06 -46.01 11.69
C VAL A 466 22.88 -44.71 11.76
N ILE A 467 24.06 -44.82 12.38
CA ILE A 467 25.01 -43.70 12.50
C ILE A 467 26.11 -43.90 11.46
N LYS A 468 26.27 -42.92 10.57
CA LYS A 468 27.41 -42.80 9.65
C LYS A 468 28.05 -41.44 9.90
N LYS A 469 29.33 -41.41 10.26
CA LYS A 469 30.16 -40.18 10.27
C LYS A 469 30.67 -39.90 8.87
#